data_11539ea0d6dcdd41cad946d91d1f17c3
#
_entry.id   11539ea0d6dcdd41cad946d91d1f17c3
#
_cell.length_a   1.000
_cell.length_b   1.000
_cell.length_c   1.000
_cell.angle_alpha   90.00
_cell.angle_beta   90.00
_cell.angle_gamma   90.00
#
_symmetry.space_group_name_H-M   'P 1'
#
loop_
_entity.id
_entity.type
_entity.pdbx_description
1 polymer ?
#
loop_
_entity_poly.entity_id
_entity_poly.type
_entity_poly.pdbx_seq_one_letter_code
_entity_poly.pdbx_strand_id
1 'polypeptide(L)'
;MTVTVLVPGETGRAALAGQEWADLVVYDPDHDWPEPASSAEVLVVPPAAHTADRLLAAMPELPKLRLVQTLSAGVELWEGKLPDGVLLSNARGAHGGSTAELAATGLLAVYRQVPQFLANQAGHKWDQHPTETLDGKRVLVLGAGDLAQSLRSQLEPFGATVTLVGRSARAGVRSFDEVPELLGGHDAVVLMVPYNDQTHHLADAGFLARMPDQAVLVNVARGPVVDTDALVAELTAGRLRAVLDVTDPEPLPADHPLWDAPGVLIFPHVGGNTTGMTDRAWRVAAEQIGAFAAGQDPPNLVS
;
A
#
# COMPACT_ATOMS: atom_id res chain seq x y z
N MET A 1 -27.81 -10.99 12.54
CA MET A 1 -27.70 -12.48 12.54
C MET A 1 -26.33 -12.86 13.03
N THR A 2 -26.20 -14.04 13.64
CA THR A 2 -24.87 -14.59 13.99
C THR A 2 -24.32 -15.32 12.77
N VAL A 3 -23.07 -15.05 12.41
CA VAL A 3 -22.36 -15.70 11.30
C VAL A 3 -21.17 -16.50 11.82
N THR A 4 -20.89 -17.64 11.25
CA THR A 4 -19.70 -18.42 11.59
C THR A 4 -18.50 -17.88 10.83
N VAL A 5 -17.46 -17.47 11.57
CA VAL A 5 -16.25 -16.82 11.05
C VAL A 5 -15.03 -17.69 11.32
N LEU A 6 -14.35 -18.12 10.25
CA LEU A 6 -13.02 -18.74 10.35
C LEU A 6 -11.97 -17.64 10.55
N VAL A 7 -11.23 -17.74 11.65
CA VAL A 7 -10.15 -16.79 11.98
C VAL A 7 -8.80 -17.49 12.06
N PRO A 8 -7.73 -16.90 11.48
CA PRO A 8 -6.39 -17.49 11.51
C PRO A 8 -5.77 -17.34 12.92
N GLY A 9 -5.67 -18.45 13.63
CA GLY A 9 -5.02 -18.53 14.94
C GLY A 9 -5.77 -17.83 16.09
N GLU A 10 -5.21 -17.95 17.29
CA GLU A 10 -5.80 -17.38 18.52
C GLU A 10 -5.79 -15.84 18.55
N THR A 11 -4.89 -15.22 17.81
CA THR A 11 -4.87 -13.74 17.64
C THR A 11 -6.17 -13.27 17.00
N GLY A 12 -6.65 -13.99 15.97
CA GLY A 12 -7.91 -13.68 15.31
C GLY A 12 -9.11 -13.86 16.25
N ARG A 13 -9.13 -14.94 17.03
CA ARG A 13 -10.16 -15.15 18.06
C ARG A 13 -10.18 -14.02 19.07
N ALA A 14 -9.01 -13.61 19.58
CA ALA A 14 -8.91 -12.51 20.56
C ALA A 14 -9.37 -11.18 19.98
N ALA A 15 -9.04 -10.90 18.72
CA ALA A 15 -9.38 -9.65 18.04
C ALA A 15 -10.89 -9.48 17.82
N LEU A 16 -11.63 -10.56 17.59
CA LEU A 16 -13.08 -10.55 17.39
C LEU A 16 -13.86 -11.00 18.64
N ALA A 17 -13.18 -11.23 19.78
CA ALA A 17 -13.83 -11.62 21.02
C ALA A 17 -14.85 -10.55 21.47
N GLY A 18 -16.05 -11.01 21.89
CA GLY A 18 -17.12 -10.12 22.34
C GLY A 18 -18.00 -9.52 21.25
N GLN A 19 -17.75 -9.85 19.98
CA GLN A 19 -18.65 -9.49 18.89
C GLN A 19 -19.88 -10.41 18.89
N GLU A 20 -21.05 -9.89 19.25
CA GLU A 20 -22.30 -10.67 19.37
C GLU A 20 -22.77 -11.31 18.04
N TRP A 21 -22.30 -10.79 16.92
CA TRP A 21 -22.61 -11.31 15.59
C TRP A 21 -21.68 -12.45 15.13
N ALA A 22 -20.63 -12.82 15.89
CA ALA A 22 -19.62 -13.79 15.48
C ALA A 22 -19.66 -15.08 16.30
N ASP A 23 -19.76 -16.20 15.59
CA ASP A 23 -19.38 -17.53 16.09
C ASP A 23 -18.00 -17.88 15.54
N LEU A 24 -16.98 -17.87 16.40
CA LEU A 24 -15.59 -17.91 15.99
C LEU A 24 -15.02 -19.32 15.97
N VAL A 25 -14.56 -19.76 14.81
CA VAL A 25 -13.82 -21.01 14.60
C VAL A 25 -12.38 -20.69 14.25
N VAL A 26 -11.43 -21.14 15.09
CA VAL A 26 -10.00 -20.95 14.84
C VAL A 26 -9.52 -21.99 13.83
N TYR A 27 -8.74 -21.57 12.85
CA TYR A 27 -8.05 -22.44 11.92
C TYR A 27 -6.55 -22.11 11.84
N ASP A 28 -5.75 -23.07 11.43
CA ASP A 28 -4.35 -22.88 11.09
C ASP A 28 -4.22 -22.77 9.57
N PRO A 29 -3.66 -21.67 9.02
CA PRO A 29 -3.51 -21.50 7.58
C PRO A 29 -2.67 -22.57 6.87
N ASP A 30 -1.82 -23.29 7.61
CA ASP A 30 -0.92 -24.32 7.07
C ASP A 30 -1.45 -25.74 7.21
N HIS A 31 -2.65 -25.92 7.82
CA HIS A 31 -3.26 -27.22 8.09
C HIS A 31 -4.67 -27.34 7.50
N ASP A 32 -5.22 -28.54 7.48
CA ASP A 32 -6.58 -28.81 7.04
C ASP A 32 -7.62 -28.10 7.90
N TRP A 33 -8.82 -27.89 7.33
CA TRP A 33 -9.89 -27.21 8.05
C TRP A 33 -10.28 -27.97 9.32
N PRO A 34 -10.55 -27.28 10.43
CA PRO A 34 -11.13 -27.92 11.60
C PRO A 34 -12.55 -28.41 11.29
N GLU A 35 -13.02 -29.44 11.99
CA GLU A 35 -14.33 -30.07 11.72
C GLU A 35 -15.53 -29.08 11.66
N PRO A 36 -15.61 -28.02 12.49
CA PRO A 36 -16.70 -27.03 12.41
C PRO A 36 -16.65 -26.10 11.20
N ALA A 37 -15.56 -26.11 10.40
CA ALA A 37 -15.37 -25.16 9.31
C ALA A 37 -16.45 -25.27 8.19
N SER A 38 -17.07 -26.44 8.03
CA SER A 38 -18.15 -26.62 7.04
C SER A 38 -19.38 -25.72 7.24
N SER A 39 -19.53 -25.11 8.43
CA SER A 39 -20.57 -24.13 8.73
C SER A 39 -20.17 -22.69 8.45
N ALA A 40 -18.90 -22.42 8.13
CA ALA A 40 -18.36 -21.07 8.00
C ALA A 40 -18.95 -20.30 6.82
N GLU A 41 -19.40 -19.08 7.09
CA GLU A 41 -19.90 -18.12 6.12
C GLU A 41 -18.85 -17.08 5.77
N VAL A 42 -17.90 -16.83 6.68
CA VAL A 42 -16.83 -15.84 6.51
C VAL A 42 -15.47 -16.52 6.75
N LEU A 43 -14.53 -16.27 5.86
CA LEU A 43 -13.12 -16.65 6.01
C LEU A 43 -12.27 -15.39 6.12
N VAL A 44 -11.61 -15.19 7.25
CA VAL A 44 -10.57 -14.17 7.38
C VAL A 44 -9.22 -14.77 6.99
N VAL A 45 -8.55 -14.18 6.01
CA VAL A 45 -7.26 -14.68 5.51
C VAL A 45 -6.09 -13.84 6.03
N PRO A 46 -4.97 -14.48 6.43
CA PRO A 46 -3.80 -13.77 6.90
C PRO A 46 -3.08 -13.03 5.74
N PRO A 47 -2.29 -11.99 6.03
CA PRO A 47 -1.51 -11.27 5.02
C PRO A 47 -0.23 -12.04 4.59
N ALA A 48 -0.30 -13.38 4.55
CA ALA A 48 0.81 -14.27 4.28
C ALA A 48 0.66 -14.88 2.88
N ALA A 49 1.47 -14.42 1.93
CA ALA A 49 1.37 -14.82 0.51
C ALA A 49 1.54 -16.34 0.32
N HIS A 50 2.41 -16.99 1.12
CA HIS A 50 2.68 -18.43 1.00
C HIS A 50 1.46 -19.33 1.33
N THR A 51 0.46 -18.80 2.03
CA THR A 51 -0.76 -19.56 2.37
C THR A 51 -1.88 -19.41 1.34
N ALA A 52 -1.78 -18.44 0.42
CA ALA A 52 -2.87 -18.06 -0.46
C ALA A 52 -3.31 -19.19 -1.40
N ASP A 53 -2.38 -19.84 -2.10
CA ASP A 53 -2.70 -20.91 -3.06
C ASP A 53 -3.34 -22.11 -2.35
N ARG A 54 -2.85 -22.47 -1.16
CA ARG A 54 -3.44 -23.53 -0.36
C ARG A 54 -4.86 -23.20 0.08
N LEU A 55 -5.08 -22.00 0.62
CA LEU A 55 -6.40 -21.58 1.08
C LEU A 55 -7.40 -21.50 -0.10
N LEU A 56 -6.98 -20.98 -1.25
CA LEU A 56 -7.80 -20.97 -2.46
C LEU A 56 -8.20 -22.40 -2.89
N ALA A 57 -7.25 -23.33 -2.88
CA ALA A 57 -7.52 -24.74 -3.23
C ALA A 57 -8.48 -25.42 -2.24
N ALA A 58 -8.47 -25.04 -0.96
CA ALA A 58 -9.30 -25.61 0.09
C ALA A 58 -10.67 -24.91 0.26
N MET A 59 -10.90 -23.73 -0.31
CA MET A 59 -12.19 -23.01 -0.21
C MET A 59 -13.41 -23.81 -0.72
N PRO A 60 -13.33 -24.66 -1.76
CA PRO A 60 -14.46 -25.48 -2.18
C PRO A 60 -14.99 -26.46 -1.09
N GLU A 61 -14.21 -26.74 -0.06
CA GLU A 61 -14.63 -27.56 1.09
C GLU A 61 -15.51 -26.77 2.09
N LEU A 62 -15.68 -25.46 1.87
CA LEU A 62 -16.50 -24.57 2.69
C LEU A 62 -17.82 -24.23 1.99
N PRO A 63 -18.84 -25.13 2.02
CA PRO A 63 -20.04 -25.00 1.21
C PRO A 63 -20.94 -23.81 1.54
N LYS A 64 -20.72 -23.17 2.70
CA LYS A 64 -21.47 -22.00 3.15
C LYS A 64 -20.68 -20.70 3.05
N LEU A 65 -19.46 -20.73 2.52
CA LEU A 65 -18.62 -19.54 2.39
C LEU A 65 -19.28 -18.50 1.49
N ARG A 66 -19.37 -17.27 1.99
CA ARG A 66 -19.99 -16.13 1.29
C ARG A 66 -19.11 -14.89 1.26
N LEU A 67 -18.15 -14.78 2.21
CA LEU A 67 -17.26 -13.64 2.30
C LEU A 67 -15.85 -14.10 2.64
N VAL A 68 -14.86 -13.62 1.86
CA VAL A 68 -13.44 -13.64 2.22
C VAL A 68 -13.05 -12.23 2.64
N GLN A 69 -12.51 -12.09 3.85
CA GLN A 69 -11.98 -10.85 4.40
C GLN A 69 -10.47 -10.91 4.51
N THR A 70 -9.75 -10.02 3.82
CA THR A 70 -8.30 -9.92 3.97
C THR A 70 -7.90 -8.99 5.12
N LEU A 71 -6.74 -9.23 5.72
CA LEU A 71 -6.12 -8.33 6.71
C LEU A 71 -5.13 -7.34 6.06
N SER A 72 -5.07 -7.33 4.74
CA SER A 72 -4.31 -6.38 3.91
C SER A 72 -5.24 -5.51 3.08
N ALA A 73 -4.75 -4.37 2.59
CA ALA A 73 -5.45 -3.56 1.60
C ALA A 73 -5.28 -4.13 0.18
N GLY A 74 -4.12 -4.74 -0.12
CA GLY A 74 -3.85 -5.45 -1.37
C GLY A 74 -4.66 -6.75 -1.45
N VAL A 75 -5.18 -7.04 -2.64
CA VAL A 75 -6.07 -8.19 -2.91
C VAL A 75 -5.60 -9.05 -4.07
N GLU A 76 -4.46 -8.75 -4.65
CA GLU A 76 -3.93 -9.34 -5.89
C GLU A 76 -3.79 -10.88 -5.82
N LEU A 77 -3.65 -11.41 -4.60
CA LEU A 77 -3.61 -12.86 -4.37
C LEU A 77 -4.98 -13.54 -4.48
N TRP A 78 -6.07 -12.79 -4.33
CA TRP A 78 -7.44 -13.29 -4.13
C TRP A 78 -8.40 -12.88 -5.25
N GLU A 79 -8.22 -11.67 -5.82
CA GLU A 79 -9.11 -11.08 -6.81
C GLU A 79 -9.20 -11.97 -8.07
N GLY A 80 -10.44 -12.25 -8.49
CA GLY A 80 -10.72 -13.10 -9.64
C GLY A 80 -10.45 -14.60 -9.43
N LYS A 81 -10.09 -15.04 -8.20
CA LYS A 81 -9.75 -16.44 -7.91
C LYS A 81 -10.70 -17.11 -6.91
N LEU A 82 -11.64 -16.37 -6.34
CA LEU A 82 -12.59 -16.91 -5.37
C LEU A 82 -13.66 -17.77 -6.06
N PRO A 83 -14.28 -18.72 -5.33
CA PRO A 83 -15.43 -19.46 -5.83
C PRO A 83 -16.59 -18.52 -6.20
N ASP A 84 -17.41 -18.95 -7.17
CA ASP A 84 -18.58 -18.20 -7.64
C ASP A 84 -19.51 -17.81 -6.49
N GLY A 85 -19.89 -16.53 -6.43
CA GLY A 85 -20.79 -15.97 -5.41
C GLY A 85 -20.14 -15.65 -4.07
N VAL A 86 -18.84 -15.88 -3.91
CA VAL A 86 -18.09 -15.46 -2.71
C VAL A 86 -17.60 -14.03 -2.89
N LEU A 87 -17.96 -13.16 -1.94
CA LEU A 87 -17.55 -11.77 -1.90
C LEU A 87 -16.12 -11.65 -1.40
N LEU A 88 -15.40 -10.64 -1.88
CA LEU A 88 -14.07 -10.26 -1.38
C LEU A 88 -14.13 -8.89 -0.71
N SER A 89 -13.65 -8.79 0.52
CA SER A 89 -13.48 -7.52 1.23
C SER A 89 -12.05 -7.39 1.75
N ASN A 90 -11.56 -6.17 1.86
CA ASN A 90 -10.19 -5.91 2.26
C ASN A 90 -10.08 -4.99 3.50
N ALA A 91 -8.85 -4.83 4.00
CA ALA A 91 -8.56 -3.96 5.14
C ALA A 91 -8.14 -2.54 4.72
N ARG A 92 -8.71 -1.98 3.64
CA ARG A 92 -8.49 -0.57 3.25
C ARG A 92 -8.83 0.35 4.42
N GLY A 93 -7.97 1.33 4.69
CA GLY A 93 -8.07 2.23 5.84
C GLY A 93 -7.24 1.80 7.06
N ALA A 94 -6.83 0.51 7.15
CA ALA A 94 -6.02 0.03 8.26
C ALA A 94 -4.59 0.60 8.29
N HIS A 95 -4.02 0.85 7.12
CA HIS A 95 -2.60 1.16 6.96
C HIS A 95 -2.34 2.53 6.30
N GLY A 96 -3.39 3.26 5.93
CA GLY A 96 -3.28 4.52 5.19
C GLY A 96 -2.38 5.55 5.86
N GLY A 97 -2.57 5.77 7.15
CA GLY A 97 -1.78 6.73 7.92
C GLY A 97 -0.29 6.39 7.99
N SER A 98 0.07 5.14 8.25
CA SER A 98 1.48 4.72 8.38
C SER A 98 2.22 4.71 7.04
N THR A 99 1.58 4.29 5.96
CA THR A 99 2.20 4.35 4.62
C THR A 99 2.38 5.79 4.14
N ALA A 100 1.42 6.67 4.44
CA ALA A 100 1.55 8.10 4.19
C ALA A 100 2.70 8.72 4.99
N GLU A 101 2.86 8.33 6.26
CA GLU A 101 3.97 8.74 7.12
C GLU A 101 5.32 8.31 6.55
N LEU A 102 5.44 7.09 6.02
CA LEU A 102 6.67 6.65 5.36
C LEU A 102 6.97 7.48 4.10
N ALA A 103 5.97 7.77 3.27
CA ALA A 103 6.14 8.63 2.10
C ALA A 103 6.61 10.05 2.48
N ALA A 104 6.01 10.64 3.52
CA ALA A 104 6.43 11.93 4.06
C ALA A 104 7.86 11.89 4.62
N THR A 105 8.18 10.82 5.38
CA THR A 105 9.53 10.57 5.91
C THR A 105 10.57 10.48 4.79
N GLY A 106 10.26 9.73 3.72
CA GLY A 106 11.15 9.61 2.56
C GLY A 106 11.37 10.93 1.85
N LEU A 107 10.32 11.72 1.62
CA LEU A 107 10.44 13.07 1.04
C LEU A 107 11.33 13.98 1.92
N LEU A 108 11.07 14.02 3.21
CA LEU A 108 11.89 14.78 4.17
C LEU A 108 13.34 14.30 4.15
N ALA A 109 13.58 12.98 4.16
CA ALA A 109 14.92 12.42 4.15
C ALA A 109 15.70 12.79 2.87
N VAL A 110 15.05 12.77 1.70
CA VAL A 110 15.68 13.14 0.43
C VAL A 110 15.97 14.65 0.38
N TYR A 111 15.00 15.52 0.68
CA TYR A 111 15.22 16.97 0.66
C TYR A 111 16.24 17.43 1.70
N ARG A 112 16.26 16.78 2.88
CA ARG A 112 17.22 17.11 3.95
C ARG A 112 18.53 16.33 3.84
N GLN A 113 18.73 15.54 2.77
CA GLN A 113 19.94 14.74 2.49
C GLN A 113 20.36 13.83 3.68
N VAL A 114 19.37 13.26 4.38
CA VAL A 114 19.62 12.42 5.57
C VAL A 114 20.56 11.25 5.26
N PRO A 115 20.43 10.49 4.13
CA PRO A 115 21.36 9.41 3.80
C PRO A 115 22.81 9.89 3.69
N GLN A 116 23.04 11.07 3.08
CA GLN A 116 24.37 11.63 2.95
C GLN A 116 24.97 12.03 4.32
N PHE A 117 24.17 12.61 5.21
CA PHE A 117 24.64 12.97 6.55
C PHE A 117 24.91 11.72 7.41
N LEU A 118 24.14 10.64 7.25
CA LEU A 118 24.44 9.37 7.92
C LEU A 118 25.75 8.76 7.42
N ALA A 119 26.01 8.79 6.11
CA ALA A 119 27.30 8.35 5.54
C ALA A 119 28.46 9.24 6.03
N ASN A 120 28.27 10.55 6.07
CA ASN A 120 29.25 11.50 6.60
C ASN A 120 29.53 11.25 8.11
N GLN A 121 28.48 10.98 8.90
CA GLN A 121 28.62 10.61 10.32
C GLN A 121 29.45 9.35 10.50
N ALA A 122 29.17 8.30 9.71
CA ALA A 122 29.96 7.06 9.74
C ALA A 122 31.43 7.28 9.38
N GLY A 123 31.70 8.23 8.47
CA GLY A 123 33.06 8.66 8.08
C GLY A 123 33.68 9.74 8.96
N HIS A 124 33.07 10.14 10.09
CA HIS A 124 33.49 11.21 10.96
C HIS A 124 33.73 12.57 10.25
N LYS A 125 32.93 12.83 9.20
CA LYS A 125 33.04 14.02 8.37
C LYS A 125 32.00 15.06 8.79
N TRP A 126 32.47 16.24 9.23
CA TRP A 126 31.64 17.42 9.48
C TRP A 126 31.46 18.18 8.15
N ASP A 127 30.31 18.03 7.49
CA ASP A 127 30.02 18.62 6.17
C ASP A 127 28.79 19.54 6.30
N GLN A 128 29.05 20.83 6.51
CA GLN A 128 28.00 21.82 6.67
C GLN A 128 27.68 22.51 5.35
N HIS A 129 26.45 22.28 4.83
CA HIS A 129 25.95 22.91 3.62
C HIS A 129 24.42 23.09 3.68
N PRO A 130 23.84 24.02 2.88
CA PRO A 130 22.39 24.16 2.76
C PRO A 130 21.75 22.90 2.17
N THR A 131 20.57 22.53 2.67
CA THR A 131 19.72 21.49 2.12
C THR A 131 18.39 22.09 1.70
N GLU A 132 17.58 21.32 0.96
CA GLU A 132 16.23 21.73 0.60
C GLU A 132 15.24 21.53 1.75
N THR A 133 14.02 22.05 1.60
CA THR A 133 12.91 21.90 2.55
C THR A 133 11.64 21.54 1.78
N LEU A 134 10.62 21.04 2.47
CA LEU A 134 9.27 20.85 1.90
C LEU A 134 8.49 22.16 1.73
N ASP A 135 8.92 23.23 2.44
CA ASP A 135 8.27 24.53 2.33
C ASP A 135 8.31 25.05 0.88
N GLY A 136 7.15 25.40 0.35
CA GLY A 136 6.97 25.84 -1.01
C GLY A 136 7.00 24.72 -2.08
N LYS A 137 7.27 23.46 -1.74
CA LYS A 137 7.28 22.35 -2.70
C LYS A 137 5.87 22.00 -3.16
N ARG A 138 5.72 21.66 -4.43
CA ARG A 138 4.49 21.16 -5.04
C ARG A 138 4.59 19.65 -5.18
N VAL A 139 3.66 18.92 -4.56
CA VAL A 139 3.62 17.46 -4.53
C VAL A 139 2.39 16.97 -5.27
N LEU A 140 2.59 16.21 -6.34
CA LEU A 140 1.54 15.53 -7.09
C LEU A 140 1.34 14.13 -6.49
N VAL A 141 0.12 13.81 -6.07
CA VAL A 141 -0.21 12.49 -5.53
C VAL A 141 -1.16 11.79 -6.50
N LEU A 142 -0.69 10.72 -7.13
CA LEU A 142 -1.52 9.86 -7.96
C LEU A 142 -2.25 8.86 -7.07
N GLY A 143 -3.48 9.16 -6.79
CA GLY A 143 -4.37 8.56 -5.81
C GLY A 143 -5.18 9.64 -5.10
N ALA A 144 -6.42 9.32 -4.71
CA ALA A 144 -7.30 10.25 -4.01
C ALA A 144 -8.15 9.55 -2.93
N GLY A 145 -7.68 8.37 -2.47
CA GLY A 145 -8.24 7.62 -1.34
C GLY A 145 -7.73 8.13 0.01
N ASP A 146 -7.97 7.36 1.07
CA ASP A 146 -7.57 7.65 2.44
C ASP A 146 -6.06 7.85 2.60
N LEU A 147 -5.25 7.03 1.92
CA LEU A 147 -3.79 7.13 1.90
C LEU A 147 -3.32 8.52 1.42
N ALA A 148 -3.85 8.95 0.28
CA ALA A 148 -3.51 10.22 -0.33
C ALA A 148 -3.99 11.42 0.50
N GLN A 149 -5.17 11.32 1.11
CA GLN A 149 -5.68 12.35 2.02
C GLN A 149 -4.83 12.43 3.30
N SER A 150 -4.40 11.29 3.84
CA SER A 150 -3.49 11.23 4.98
C SER A 150 -2.15 11.90 4.65
N LEU A 151 -1.56 11.60 3.49
CA LEU A 151 -0.31 12.23 3.06
C LEU A 151 -0.47 13.74 2.92
N ARG A 152 -1.54 14.19 2.29
CA ARG A 152 -1.84 15.61 2.16
C ARG A 152 -1.89 16.31 3.51
N SER A 153 -2.64 15.74 4.48
CA SER A 153 -2.76 16.32 5.83
C SER A 153 -1.43 16.36 6.59
N GLN A 154 -0.48 15.46 6.25
CA GLN A 154 0.86 15.43 6.84
C GLN A 154 1.82 16.41 6.18
N LEU A 155 1.72 16.66 4.87
CA LEU A 155 2.65 17.53 4.13
C LEU A 155 2.27 19.01 4.16
N GLU A 156 0.99 19.35 4.16
CA GLU A 156 0.53 20.76 4.18
C GLU A 156 1.07 21.56 5.38
N PRO A 157 1.19 21.01 6.61
CA PRO A 157 1.78 21.71 7.74
C PRO A 157 3.27 22.07 7.58
N PHE A 158 3.99 21.37 6.67
CA PHE A 158 5.37 21.72 6.30
C PHE A 158 5.45 22.79 5.20
N GLY A 159 4.32 23.36 4.80
CA GLY A 159 4.28 24.39 3.75
C GLY A 159 4.24 23.84 2.32
N ALA A 160 4.08 22.54 2.12
CA ALA A 160 3.92 21.94 0.80
C ALA A 160 2.52 22.17 0.23
N THR A 161 2.40 22.30 -1.09
CA THR A 161 1.13 22.31 -1.80
C THR A 161 0.89 20.92 -2.41
N VAL A 162 -0.22 20.26 -2.05
CA VAL A 162 -0.52 18.90 -2.51
C VAL A 162 -1.66 18.91 -3.52
N THR A 163 -1.39 18.37 -4.71
CA THR A 163 -2.37 18.12 -5.77
C THR A 163 -2.73 16.65 -5.78
N LEU A 164 -4.00 16.32 -5.53
CA LEU A 164 -4.51 14.95 -5.60
C LEU A 164 -5.07 14.65 -6.98
N VAL A 165 -4.77 13.46 -7.49
CA VAL A 165 -5.29 12.94 -8.77
C VAL A 165 -6.08 11.67 -8.52
N GLY A 166 -7.31 11.62 -8.99
CA GLY A 166 -8.16 10.44 -8.97
C GLY A 166 -8.58 10.01 -10.36
N ARG A 167 -9.28 8.88 -10.48
CA ARG A 167 -9.79 8.36 -11.76
C ARG A 167 -10.59 9.42 -12.54
N SER A 168 -11.36 10.23 -11.84
CA SER A 168 -12.16 11.33 -12.41
C SER A 168 -12.06 12.57 -11.52
N ALA A 169 -12.21 13.75 -12.14
CA ALA A 169 -12.22 15.03 -11.44
C ALA A 169 -13.41 15.13 -10.46
N ARG A 170 -13.15 15.72 -9.29
CA ARG A 170 -14.13 16.11 -8.29
C ARG A 170 -13.56 17.23 -7.41
N ALA A 171 -14.35 17.75 -6.47
CA ALA A 171 -13.88 18.83 -5.60
C ALA A 171 -12.54 18.49 -4.92
N GLY A 172 -11.51 19.28 -5.19
CA GLY A 172 -10.15 19.10 -4.64
C GLY A 172 -9.34 17.93 -5.21
N VAL A 173 -9.83 17.28 -6.29
CA VAL A 173 -9.16 16.16 -6.96
C VAL A 173 -9.18 16.34 -8.47
N ARG A 174 -8.02 16.31 -9.11
CA ARG A 174 -7.84 16.39 -10.55
C ARG A 174 -8.15 15.05 -11.22
N SER A 175 -8.45 15.06 -12.54
CA SER A 175 -8.61 13.84 -13.32
C SER A 175 -7.26 13.21 -13.67
N PHE A 176 -7.25 11.88 -13.80
CA PHE A 176 -6.06 11.14 -14.23
C PHE A 176 -5.56 11.57 -15.62
N ASP A 177 -6.46 11.94 -16.51
CA ASP A 177 -6.14 12.42 -17.88
C ASP A 177 -5.29 13.70 -17.87
N GLU A 178 -5.28 14.45 -16.76
CA GLU A 178 -4.50 15.69 -16.62
C GLU A 178 -3.04 15.44 -16.17
N VAL A 179 -2.69 14.20 -15.79
CA VAL A 179 -1.37 13.84 -15.26
C VAL A 179 -0.22 14.32 -16.18
N PRO A 180 -0.27 14.08 -17.52
CA PRO A 180 0.82 14.50 -18.41
C PRO A 180 1.12 16.01 -18.38
N GLU A 181 0.12 16.84 -18.11
CA GLU A 181 0.25 18.29 -18.03
C GLU A 181 0.70 18.75 -16.64
N LEU A 182 0.36 17.97 -15.60
CA LEU A 182 0.67 18.27 -14.20
C LEU A 182 2.14 17.96 -13.86
N LEU A 183 2.73 16.91 -14.45
CA LEU A 183 4.06 16.42 -14.10
C LEU A 183 5.14 17.51 -14.08
N GLY A 184 5.23 18.30 -15.15
CA GLY A 184 6.24 19.35 -15.28
C GLY A 184 6.11 20.50 -14.26
N GLY A 185 5.01 20.53 -13.54
CA GLY A 185 4.71 21.56 -12.55
C GLY A 185 4.94 21.15 -11.11
N HIS A 186 5.49 19.98 -10.81
CA HIS A 186 5.58 19.45 -9.43
C HIS A 186 7.00 19.01 -9.10
N ASP A 187 7.44 19.31 -7.87
CA ASP A 187 8.77 18.98 -7.34
C ASP A 187 8.87 17.52 -6.86
N ALA A 188 7.73 16.89 -6.59
CA ALA A 188 7.64 15.48 -6.25
C ALA A 188 6.36 14.85 -6.81
N VAL A 189 6.44 13.56 -7.15
CA VAL A 189 5.30 12.74 -7.58
C VAL A 189 5.24 11.52 -6.68
N VAL A 190 4.08 11.29 -6.05
CA VAL A 190 3.85 10.16 -5.13
C VAL A 190 2.81 9.22 -5.74
N LEU A 191 3.20 7.97 -5.93
CA LEU A 191 2.34 6.92 -6.48
C LEU A 191 1.61 6.21 -5.34
N MET A 192 0.27 6.33 -5.32
CA MET A 192 -0.66 5.74 -4.35
C MET A 192 -1.88 5.14 -5.06
N VAL A 193 -1.67 4.60 -6.25
CA VAL A 193 -2.70 3.93 -7.08
C VAL A 193 -2.73 2.43 -6.78
N PRO A 194 -3.88 1.74 -6.97
CA PRO A 194 -3.90 0.28 -7.00
C PRO A 194 -3.12 -0.22 -8.21
N TYR A 195 -2.55 -1.42 -8.11
CA TYR A 195 -1.93 -2.09 -9.26
C TYR A 195 -2.99 -2.83 -10.07
N ASN A 196 -3.01 -2.58 -11.37
CA ASN A 196 -3.81 -3.28 -12.37
C ASN A 196 -3.22 -3.02 -13.77
N ASP A 197 -3.85 -3.55 -14.83
CA ASP A 197 -3.36 -3.39 -16.20
C ASP A 197 -3.23 -1.92 -16.65
N GLN A 198 -4.03 -1.01 -16.10
CA GLN A 198 -3.96 0.43 -16.43
C GLN A 198 -2.85 1.17 -15.68
N THR A 199 -2.36 0.60 -14.59
CA THR A 199 -1.31 1.20 -13.75
C THR A 199 0.02 0.44 -13.83
N HIS A 200 0.06 -0.67 -14.56
CA HIS A 200 1.31 -1.35 -14.90
C HIS A 200 2.20 -0.42 -15.73
N HIS A 201 3.42 -0.20 -15.27
CA HIS A 201 4.38 0.75 -15.85
C HIS A 201 3.80 2.14 -16.12
N LEU A 202 2.89 2.60 -15.25
CA LEU A 202 2.35 3.95 -15.29
C LEU A 202 3.45 5.01 -15.33
N ALA A 203 4.48 4.84 -14.48
CA ALA A 203 5.66 5.68 -14.48
C ALA A 203 6.73 5.08 -15.42
N ASP A 204 6.46 5.12 -16.71
CA ASP A 204 7.35 4.75 -17.80
C ASP A 204 8.37 5.85 -18.14
N ALA A 205 9.24 5.60 -19.10
CA ALA A 205 10.23 6.58 -19.57
C ALA A 205 9.60 7.90 -20.01
N GLY A 206 8.42 7.87 -20.66
CA GLY A 206 7.71 9.06 -21.11
C GLY A 206 7.14 9.89 -19.96
N PHE A 207 6.65 9.22 -18.93
CA PHE A 207 6.20 9.84 -17.68
C PHE A 207 7.39 10.48 -16.95
N LEU A 208 8.45 9.71 -16.72
CA LEU A 208 9.64 10.17 -16.00
C LEU A 208 10.31 11.37 -16.71
N ALA A 209 10.40 11.36 -18.03
CA ALA A 209 10.95 12.46 -18.81
C ALA A 209 10.17 13.78 -18.68
N ARG A 210 8.90 13.75 -18.27
CA ARG A 210 8.08 14.96 -18.02
C ARG A 210 8.27 15.55 -16.64
N MET A 211 8.84 14.79 -15.70
CA MET A 211 9.18 15.31 -14.37
C MET A 211 10.34 16.29 -14.47
N PRO A 212 10.35 17.40 -13.71
CA PRO A 212 11.48 18.32 -13.67
C PRO A 212 12.78 17.66 -13.19
N ASP A 213 13.91 18.21 -13.59
CA ASP A 213 15.21 17.82 -13.05
C ASP A 213 15.21 17.95 -11.53
N GLN A 214 15.83 16.99 -10.85
CA GLN A 214 15.88 16.88 -9.39
C GLN A 214 14.52 16.66 -8.69
N ALA A 215 13.44 16.41 -9.45
CA ALA A 215 12.17 15.99 -8.85
C ALA A 215 12.31 14.62 -8.18
N VAL A 216 11.45 14.37 -7.19
CA VAL A 216 11.45 13.12 -6.41
C VAL A 216 10.27 12.24 -6.81
N LEU A 217 10.54 11.03 -7.30
CA LEU A 217 9.51 9.99 -7.46
C LEU A 217 9.41 9.20 -6.15
N VAL A 218 8.19 9.07 -5.61
CA VAL A 218 7.91 8.23 -4.43
C VAL A 218 6.97 7.11 -4.84
N ASN A 219 7.40 5.85 -4.66
CA ASN A 219 6.52 4.71 -4.89
C ASN A 219 6.22 3.99 -3.57
N VAL A 220 5.00 4.15 -3.09
CA VAL A 220 4.41 3.42 -1.95
C VAL A 220 3.14 2.67 -2.37
N ALA A 221 3.02 2.38 -3.66
CA ALA A 221 1.93 1.63 -4.29
C ALA A 221 2.32 0.15 -4.46
N ARG A 222 2.83 -0.20 -5.65
CA ARG A 222 3.40 -1.52 -5.99
C ARG A 222 4.60 -1.32 -6.92
N GLY A 223 5.59 -2.22 -6.85
CA GLY A 223 6.79 -2.16 -7.67
C GLY A 223 6.50 -1.97 -9.16
N PRO A 224 5.70 -2.85 -9.79
CA PRO A 224 5.43 -2.80 -11.23
C PRO A 224 4.60 -1.59 -11.70
N VAL A 225 4.23 -0.64 -10.83
CA VAL A 225 3.68 0.66 -11.25
C VAL A 225 4.76 1.54 -11.89
N VAL A 226 6.02 1.27 -11.61
CA VAL A 226 7.18 1.95 -12.18
C VAL A 226 7.90 1.02 -13.14
N ASP A 227 8.27 1.50 -14.32
CA ASP A 227 9.26 0.86 -15.17
C ASP A 227 10.63 1.03 -14.51
N THR A 228 11.13 -0.06 -13.92
CA THR A 228 12.35 -0.07 -13.12
C THR A 228 13.57 0.32 -13.96
N ASP A 229 13.68 -0.17 -15.20
CA ASP A 229 14.82 0.12 -16.07
C ASP A 229 14.83 1.61 -16.46
N ALA A 230 13.67 2.17 -16.78
CA ALA A 230 13.53 3.60 -17.06
C ALA A 230 13.90 4.45 -15.82
N LEU A 231 13.47 4.06 -14.63
CA LEU A 231 13.84 4.75 -13.40
C LEU A 231 15.35 4.68 -13.12
N VAL A 232 15.98 3.51 -13.28
CA VAL A 232 17.44 3.34 -13.12
C VAL A 232 18.21 4.26 -14.05
N ALA A 233 17.78 4.40 -15.32
CA ALA A 233 18.41 5.31 -16.28
C ALA A 233 18.36 6.77 -15.79
N GLU A 234 17.22 7.23 -15.30
CA GLU A 234 17.04 8.59 -14.79
C GLU A 234 17.83 8.88 -13.51
N LEU A 235 17.90 7.91 -12.62
CA LEU A 235 18.70 8.00 -11.39
C LEU A 235 20.20 8.02 -11.72
N THR A 236 20.65 7.13 -12.61
CA THR A 236 22.05 7.04 -13.03
C THR A 236 22.51 8.33 -13.73
N ALA A 237 21.64 8.95 -14.51
CA ALA A 237 21.89 10.27 -15.11
C ALA A 237 21.87 11.41 -14.07
N GLY A 238 21.49 11.15 -12.83
CA GLY A 238 21.35 12.18 -11.77
C GLY A 238 20.23 13.17 -12.03
N ARG A 239 19.30 12.85 -12.93
CA ARG A 239 18.19 13.75 -13.29
C ARG A 239 17.05 13.70 -12.28
N LEU A 240 16.68 12.52 -11.81
CA LEU A 240 15.66 12.34 -10.79
C LEU A 240 16.25 11.81 -9.46
N ARG A 241 15.44 11.88 -8.43
CA ARG A 241 15.65 11.22 -7.12
C ARG A 241 14.47 10.30 -6.86
N ALA A 242 14.62 9.29 -6.02
CA ALA A 242 13.52 8.39 -5.71
C ALA A 242 13.45 7.96 -4.25
N VAL A 243 12.23 7.65 -3.80
CA VAL A 243 11.91 6.95 -2.54
C VAL A 243 11.05 5.76 -2.91
N LEU A 244 11.51 4.56 -2.63
CA LEU A 244 10.86 3.32 -3.01
C LEU A 244 10.57 2.50 -1.75
N ASP A 245 9.30 2.27 -1.42
CA ASP A 245 8.90 1.27 -0.42
C ASP A 245 8.70 -0.10 -1.07
N VAL A 246 8.45 -0.10 -2.37
CA VAL A 246 8.19 -1.27 -3.20
C VAL A 246 9.04 -1.22 -4.47
N THR A 247 9.47 -2.39 -4.95
CA THR A 247 10.34 -2.53 -6.13
C THR A 247 9.82 -3.62 -7.06
N ASP A 248 10.31 -3.65 -8.27
CA ASP A 248 10.13 -4.75 -9.21
C ASP A 248 11.50 -5.14 -9.78
N PRO A 249 11.96 -6.37 -9.51
CA PRO A 249 11.35 -7.43 -8.71
C PRO A 249 11.30 -7.12 -7.20
N GLU A 250 10.46 -7.87 -6.47
CA GLU A 250 10.37 -7.82 -5.02
C GLU A 250 10.37 -9.26 -4.44
N PRO A 251 11.32 -9.64 -3.54
CA PRO A 251 12.43 -8.81 -3.01
C PRO A 251 13.43 -8.37 -4.09
N LEU A 252 14.02 -7.17 -3.88
CA LEU A 252 15.05 -6.65 -4.78
C LEU A 252 16.32 -7.52 -4.70
N PRO A 253 16.83 -8.11 -5.81
CA PRO A 253 18.07 -8.90 -5.82
C PRO A 253 19.26 -8.11 -5.30
N ALA A 254 20.21 -8.80 -4.65
CA ALA A 254 21.37 -8.17 -4.01
C ALA A 254 22.31 -7.46 -5.00
N ASP A 255 22.31 -7.86 -6.27
CA ASP A 255 23.10 -7.29 -7.36
C ASP A 255 22.33 -6.30 -8.24
N HIS A 256 21.12 -5.92 -7.84
CA HIS A 256 20.27 -5.02 -8.62
C HIS A 256 20.84 -3.59 -8.63
N PRO A 257 20.89 -2.90 -9.81
CA PRO A 257 21.50 -1.57 -9.93
C PRO A 257 20.81 -0.47 -9.11
N LEU A 258 19.57 -0.64 -8.69
CA LEU A 258 18.89 0.30 -7.81
C LEU A 258 19.60 0.51 -6.46
N TRP A 259 20.31 -0.51 -5.93
CA TRP A 259 21.01 -0.37 -4.64
C TRP A 259 22.08 0.71 -4.67
N ASP A 260 22.77 0.86 -5.80
CA ASP A 260 23.89 1.78 -5.98
C ASP A 260 23.49 3.05 -6.77
N ALA A 261 22.21 3.17 -7.17
CA ALA A 261 21.74 4.33 -7.93
C ALA A 261 21.80 5.61 -7.09
N PRO A 262 22.34 6.70 -7.64
CA PRO A 262 22.41 7.97 -6.90
C PRO A 262 21.01 8.52 -6.61
N GLY A 263 20.83 9.10 -5.42
CA GLY A 263 19.59 9.80 -5.07
C GLY A 263 18.38 8.89 -4.78
N VAL A 264 18.59 7.59 -4.64
CA VAL A 264 17.54 6.65 -4.26
C VAL A 264 17.56 6.37 -2.76
N LEU A 265 16.38 6.26 -2.16
CA LEU A 265 16.15 5.74 -0.80
C LEU A 265 15.19 4.57 -0.90
N ILE A 266 15.62 3.39 -0.44
CA ILE A 266 14.84 2.15 -0.53
C ILE A 266 14.43 1.70 0.87
N PHE A 267 13.15 1.39 1.03
CA PHE A 267 12.56 0.71 2.18
C PHE A 267 12.07 -0.67 1.74
N PRO A 268 12.16 -1.71 2.59
CA PRO A 268 11.80 -3.07 2.21
C PRO A 268 10.32 -3.39 2.47
N HIS A 269 9.41 -2.68 1.80
CA HIS A 269 7.95 -2.83 1.88
C HIS A 269 7.41 -2.76 3.32
N VAL A 270 7.75 -1.68 4.01
CA VAL A 270 7.44 -1.48 5.43
C VAL A 270 6.42 -0.38 5.71
N GLY A 271 5.87 0.28 4.67
CA GLY A 271 4.95 1.39 4.85
C GLY A 271 3.72 1.06 5.70
N GLY A 272 3.17 -0.14 5.54
CA GLY A 272 2.08 -0.66 6.37
C GLY A 272 2.55 -1.41 7.61
N ASN A 273 3.82 -1.87 7.65
CA ASN A 273 4.35 -2.77 8.68
C ASN A 273 4.86 -2.00 9.91
N THR A 274 3.94 -1.53 10.72
CA THR A 274 4.22 -0.71 11.91
C THR A 274 3.59 -1.28 13.16
N THR A 275 4.06 -0.86 14.33
CA THR A 275 3.45 -1.22 15.63
C THR A 275 1.95 -0.97 15.60
N GLY A 276 1.15 -1.94 16.07
CA GLY A 276 -0.31 -1.88 16.05
C GLY A 276 -0.96 -2.13 14.67
N MET A 277 -0.17 -2.53 13.66
CA MET A 277 -0.69 -2.88 12.32
C MET A 277 -1.80 -3.94 12.41
N THR A 278 -1.55 -5.01 13.15
CA THR A 278 -2.50 -6.11 13.33
C THR A 278 -3.80 -5.64 13.97
N ASP A 279 -3.73 -4.83 15.02
CA ASP A 279 -4.92 -4.31 15.71
C ASP A 279 -5.77 -3.42 14.79
N ARG A 280 -5.11 -2.60 13.95
CA ARG A 280 -5.81 -1.76 12.97
C ARG A 280 -6.50 -2.61 11.89
N ALA A 281 -5.80 -3.64 11.37
CA ALA A 281 -6.37 -4.55 10.38
C ALA A 281 -7.59 -5.29 10.90
N TRP A 282 -7.51 -5.81 12.13
CA TRP A 282 -8.63 -6.49 12.77
C TRP A 282 -9.81 -5.57 13.09
N ARG A 283 -9.56 -4.31 13.45
CA ARG A 283 -10.63 -3.33 13.65
C ARG A 283 -11.41 -3.12 12.36
N VAL A 284 -10.73 -2.91 11.24
CA VAL A 284 -11.38 -2.80 9.93
C VAL A 284 -12.10 -4.10 9.56
N ALA A 285 -11.47 -5.25 9.74
CA ALA A 285 -12.12 -6.54 9.47
C ALA A 285 -13.40 -6.74 10.28
N ALA A 286 -13.39 -6.36 11.57
CA ALA A 286 -14.58 -6.40 12.42
C ALA A 286 -15.73 -5.54 11.89
N GLU A 287 -15.43 -4.33 11.39
CA GLU A 287 -16.42 -3.43 10.77
C GLU A 287 -17.01 -4.05 9.50
N GLN A 288 -16.16 -4.62 8.62
CA GLN A 288 -16.60 -5.23 7.38
C GLN A 288 -17.48 -6.47 7.64
N ILE A 289 -17.04 -7.36 8.52
CA ILE A 289 -17.77 -8.60 8.86
C ILE A 289 -19.06 -8.24 9.61
N GLY A 290 -19.03 -7.26 10.49
CA GLY A 290 -20.22 -6.77 11.19
C GLY A 290 -21.30 -6.24 10.23
N ALA A 291 -20.92 -5.49 9.20
CA ALA A 291 -21.84 -5.04 8.14
C ALA A 291 -22.45 -6.24 7.40
N PHE A 292 -21.61 -7.21 7.01
CA PHE A 292 -22.06 -8.44 6.36
C PHE A 292 -23.04 -9.23 7.24
N ALA A 293 -22.76 -9.41 8.54
CA ALA A 293 -23.65 -10.09 9.49
C ALA A 293 -24.98 -9.35 9.68
N ALA A 294 -25.00 -8.04 9.50
CA ALA A 294 -26.22 -7.21 9.49
C ALA A 294 -27.00 -7.29 8.17
N GLY A 295 -26.52 -8.04 7.17
CA GLY A 295 -27.14 -8.15 5.85
C GLY A 295 -26.87 -6.94 4.94
N GLN A 296 -25.82 -6.17 5.24
CA GLN A 296 -25.35 -5.04 4.45
C GLN A 296 -24.08 -5.43 3.69
N ASP A 297 -23.85 -4.76 2.57
CA ASP A 297 -22.58 -4.92 1.86
C ASP A 297 -21.43 -4.36 2.70
N PRO A 298 -20.30 -5.09 2.85
CA PRO A 298 -19.11 -4.56 3.47
C PRO A 298 -18.64 -3.27 2.76
N PRO A 299 -18.32 -2.17 3.50
CA PRO A 299 -17.88 -0.92 2.87
C PRO A 299 -16.62 -1.03 2.00
N ASN A 300 -15.81 -2.06 2.25
CA ASN A 300 -14.56 -2.33 1.52
C ASN A 300 -14.68 -3.50 0.53
N LEU A 301 -15.87 -3.76 -0.02
CA LEU A 301 -16.00 -4.74 -1.11
C LEU A 301 -15.05 -4.39 -2.27
N VAL A 302 -14.43 -5.44 -2.80
CA VAL A 302 -13.63 -5.41 -4.02
C VAL A 302 -14.57 -5.73 -5.17
N SER A 303 -14.64 -4.83 -6.16
CA SER A 303 -15.52 -4.91 -7.34
C SER A 303 -14.72 -5.20 -8.59
#